data_22d12200dee20970c38f7313792de1cf
#
_entry.id   22d12200dee20970c38f7313792de1cf
#
_cell.length_a   1.000
_cell.length_b   1.000
_cell.length_c   1.000
_cell.angle_alpha   90.00
_cell.angle_beta   90.00
_cell.angle_gamma   90.00
#
_symmetry.space_group_name_H-M   'P 1'
#
loop_
_entity.id
_entity.type
_entity.pdbx_description
1 polymer ?
#
loop_
_entity_poly.entity_id
_entity_poly.type
_entity_poly.pdbx_seq_one_letter_code
_entity_poly.pdbx_strand_id
1 'polypeptide(L)'
;MTKIWCQDLKDSVYTDAALADVKAFIGIPLSSGRSLAGRFPNCPAIELRSGNSYSDFVKAGPMFLVSDRLKSILESYKSNAEYFEVGTDTSDTMFFCNLLETVDCLNRIESKFDVEYGAANVSYLVLENIENEPP
;
A
#
# COMPACT_ATOMS: atom_id res chain seq x y z
N MET A 1 -3.34 2.55 -19.83
CA MET A 1 -4.08 3.45 -18.91
C MET A 1 -3.50 3.32 -17.51
N THR A 2 -3.14 4.42 -16.91
CA THR A 2 -2.67 4.44 -15.52
C THR A 2 -3.85 4.27 -14.57
N LYS A 3 -3.66 3.44 -13.56
CA LYS A 3 -4.67 3.24 -12.51
C LYS A 3 -4.10 3.70 -11.17
N ILE A 4 -4.89 4.49 -10.46
CA ILE A 4 -4.60 4.88 -9.09
C ILE A 4 -5.47 4.04 -8.17
N TRP A 5 -4.84 3.37 -7.23
CA TRP A 5 -5.52 2.50 -6.28
C TRP A 5 -5.69 3.23 -4.96
N CYS A 6 -6.90 3.26 -4.47
CA CYS A 6 -7.19 3.78 -3.14
C CYS A 6 -8.25 2.92 -2.47
N GLN A 7 -8.23 2.96 -1.15
CA GLN A 7 -9.25 2.26 -0.37
C GLN A 7 -10.55 3.07 -0.40
N ASP A 8 -11.67 2.40 -0.71
CA ASP A 8 -12.97 3.03 -0.65
C ASP A 8 -13.46 3.09 0.80
N LEU A 9 -13.51 4.29 1.34
CA LEU A 9 -13.95 4.56 2.71
C LEU A 9 -15.47 4.72 2.84
N LYS A 10 -16.19 4.68 1.74
CA LYS A 10 -17.64 4.95 1.72
C LYS A 10 -18.48 3.67 1.63
N ASP A 11 -17.86 2.56 1.27
CA ASP A 11 -18.54 1.28 1.17
C ASP A 11 -18.92 0.77 2.57
N SER A 12 -20.14 0.26 2.71
CA SER A 12 -20.60 -0.35 3.97
C SER A 12 -19.86 -1.64 4.33
N VAL A 13 -19.19 -2.27 3.36
CA VAL A 13 -18.31 -3.43 3.57
C VAL A 13 -16.85 -3.02 3.78
N TYR A 14 -16.60 -1.72 3.88
CA TYR A 14 -15.27 -1.19 4.12
C TYR A 14 -14.59 -1.84 5.31
N THR A 15 -13.34 -2.23 5.09
CA THR A 15 -12.48 -2.83 6.09
C THR A 15 -11.36 -1.88 6.42
N ASP A 16 -11.19 -1.58 7.69
CA ASP A 16 -10.06 -0.84 8.21
C ASP A 16 -9.19 -1.77 9.05
N ALA A 17 -7.89 -1.68 8.88
CA ALA A 17 -6.94 -2.54 9.55
C ALA A 17 -5.78 -1.74 10.15
N ALA A 18 -5.14 -2.32 11.14
CA ALA A 18 -4.00 -1.71 11.81
C ALA A 18 -2.92 -2.74 12.13
N LEU A 19 -1.70 -2.25 12.32
CA LEU A 19 -0.60 -3.04 12.86
C LEU A 19 -0.86 -3.35 14.34
N ALA A 20 -0.89 -4.62 14.70
CA ALA A 20 -1.03 -5.02 16.09
C ALA A 20 0.24 -4.75 16.90
N ASP A 21 1.40 -4.88 16.26
CA ASP A 21 2.71 -4.61 16.88
C ASP A 21 3.50 -3.60 16.04
N VAL A 22 3.29 -2.33 16.33
CA VAL A 22 4.01 -1.22 15.66
C VAL A 22 5.51 -1.27 15.94
N LYS A 23 5.92 -1.77 17.10
CA LYS A 23 7.34 -1.81 17.51
C LYS A 23 8.17 -2.72 16.62
N ALA A 24 7.56 -3.76 16.06
CA ALA A 24 8.24 -4.68 15.14
C ALA A 24 8.74 -3.99 13.86
N PHE A 25 8.19 -2.82 13.54
CA PHE A 25 8.50 -2.08 12.32
C PHE A 25 9.42 -0.87 12.54
N ILE A 26 9.92 -0.67 13.75
CA ILE A 26 10.83 0.45 14.03
C ILE A 26 12.11 0.31 13.17
N GLY A 27 12.44 1.36 12.43
CA GLY A 27 13.60 1.39 11.55
C GLY A 27 13.42 0.66 10.22
N ILE A 28 12.23 0.15 9.92
CA ILE A 28 11.92 -0.51 8.64
C ILE A 28 11.25 0.50 7.70
N PRO A 29 11.87 0.80 6.54
CA PRO A 29 11.34 1.82 5.63
C PRO A 29 10.23 1.25 4.73
N LEU A 30 9.01 1.13 5.25
CA LEU A 30 7.88 0.48 4.59
C LEU A 30 7.40 1.13 3.30
N SER A 31 7.72 2.40 3.06
CA SER A 31 7.25 3.16 1.89
C SER A 31 8.40 3.72 1.07
N SER A 32 9.55 3.09 1.11
CA SER A 32 10.77 3.63 0.48
C SER A 32 10.98 3.18 -0.97
N GLY A 33 10.24 2.22 -1.46
CA GLY A 33 10.50 1.58 -2.75
C GLY A 33 11.73 0.68 -2.76
N ARG A 34 12.28 0.35 -1.58
CA ARG A 34 13.46 -0.51 -1.44
C ARG A 34 13.05 -1.91 -1.01
N SER A 35 13.87 -2.89 -1.40
CA SER A 35 13.67 -4.26 -0.95
C SER A 35 13.73 -4.38 0.57
N LEU A 36 12.79 -5.10 1.14
CA LEU A 36 12.72 -5.44 2.55
C LEU A 36 13.05 -6.91 2.82
N ALA A 37 13.52 -7.62 1.81
CA ALA A 37 13.91 -9.03 1.94
C ALA A 37 14.96 -9.19 3.05
N GLY A 38 14.69 -10.10 3.98
CA GLY A 38 15.54 -10.34 5.15
C GLY A 38 15.38 -9.30 6.28
N ARG A 39 14.58 -8.24 6.07
CA ARG A 39 14.36 -7.17 7.07
C ARG A 39 12.91 -7.09 7.53
N PHE A 40 11.98 -7.58 6.73
CA PHE A 40 10.56 -7.57 7.09
C PHE A 40 10.30 -8.59 8.20
N PRO A 41 9.51 -8.23 9.24
CA PRO A 41 9.18 -9.17 10.32
C PRO A 41 8.49 -10.42 9.78
N ASN A 42 8.71 -11.56 10.42
CA ASN A 42 8.08 -12.81 10.03
C ASN A 42 6.61 -12.80 10.42
N CYS A 43 5.74 -12.80 9.41
CA CYS A 43 4.28 -12.86 9.55
C CYS A 43 3.74 -11.94 10.66
N PRO A 44 3.98 -10.61 10.55
CA PRO A 44 3.58 -9.68 11.60
C PRO A 44 2.05 -9.62 11.73
N ALA A 45 1.56 -9.45 12.93
CA ALA A 45 0.14 -9.45 13.23
C ALA A 45 -0.54 -8.16 12.76
N ILE A 46 -1.65 -8.33 12.07
CA ILE A 46 -2.56 -7.27 11.64
C ILE A 46 -3.92 -7.53 12.25
N GLU A 47 -4.62 -6.49 12.64
CA GLU A 47 -5.96 -6.61 13.22
C GLU A 47 -6.97 -5.73 12.49
N LEU A 48 -8.20 -6.20 12.38
CA LEU A 48 -9.31 -5.42 11.88
C LEU A 48 -9.74 -4.39 12.93
N ARG A 49 -9.93 -3.16 12.50
CA ARG A 49 -10.58 -2.10 13.29
C ARG A 49 -12.06 -1.98 12.97
N SER A 50 -12.44 -2.34 11.75
CA SER A 50 -13.82 -2.34 11.31
C SER A 50 -14.04 -3.45 10.26
N GLY A 51 -15.27 -3.89 10.10
CA GLY A 51 -15.63 -4.98 9.20
C GLY A 51 -15.38 -6.36 9.81
N ASN A 52 -15.82 -7.40 9.09
CA ASN A 52 -15.76 -8.79 9.53
C ASN A 52 -14.73 -9.62 8.77
N SER A 53 -14.22 -9.10 7.67
CA SER A 53 -13.26 -9.78 6.81
C SER A 53 -12.39 -8.76 6.09
N TYR A 54 -11.25 -9.20 5.59
CA TYR A 54 -10.38 -8.37 4.76
C TYR A 54 -10.90 -8.36 3.33
N SER A 55 -11.00 -7.16 2.74
CA SER A 55 -11.24 -7.01 1.30
C SER A 55 -9.95 -7.31 0.52
N ASP A 56 -10.04 -7.39 -0.82
CA ASP A 56 -8.89 -7.70 -1.65
C ASP A 56 -7.74 -6.67 -1.51
N PHE A 57 -8.07 -5.43 -1.16
CA PHE A 57 -7.11 -4.36 -0.96
C PHE A 57 -7.46 -3.58 0.31
N VAL A 58 -6.54 -3.57 1.27
CA VAL A 58 -6.74 -2.91 2.57
C VAL A 58 -5.47 -2.16 2.96
N LYS A 59 -5.63 -0.99 3.53
CA LYS A 59 -4.53 -0.22 4.08
C LYS A 59 -4.41 -0.48 5.59
N ALA A 60 -3.21 -0.79 6.04
CA ALA A 60 -2.87 -0.92 7.47
C ALA A 60 -1.66 -0.03 7.77
N GLY A 61 -1.93 1.17 8.31
CA GLY A 61 -0.88 2.18 8.47
C GLY A 61 -0.24 2.52 7.12
N PRO A 62 1.09 2.47 7.00
CA PRO A 62 1.80 2.74 5.74
C PRO A 62 1.79 1.55 4.77
N MET A 63 1.26 0.40 5.16
CA MET A 63 1.27 -0.81 4.35
C MET A 63 0.01 -0.94 3.52
N PHE A 64 0.18 -1.35 2.25
CA PHE A 64 -0.92 -1.81 1.40
C PHE A 64 -0.97 -3.33 1.45
N LEU A 65 -2.08 -3.85 1.94
CA LEU A 65 -2.31 -5.28 2.02
C LEU A 65 -3.17 -5.72 0.85
N VAL A 66 -2.80 -6.85 0.26
CA VAL A 66 -3.52 -7.45 -0.86
C VAL A 66 -3.90 -8.89 -0.51
N SER A 67 -5.06 -9.33 -1.00
CA SER A 67 -5.46 -10.71 -0.89
C SER A 67 -4.59 -11.61 -1.77
N ASP A 68 -4.66 -12.92 -1.54
CA ASP A 68 -4.01 -13.90 -2.41
C ASP A 68 -4.50 -13.80 -3.86
N ARG A 69 -5.79 -13.56 -4.05
CA ARG A 69 -6.40 -13.34 -5.36
C ARG A 69 -5.82 -12.12 -6.07
N LEU A 70 -5.77 -10.98 -5.38
CA LEU A 70 -5.23 -9.75 -5.95
C LEU A 70 -3.72 -9.87 -6.19
N LYS A 71 -2.99 -10.50 -5.27
CA LYS A 71 -1.57 -10.80 -5.45
C LYS A 71 -1.31 -11.55 -6.75
N SER A 72 -2.07 -12.60 -7.02
CA SER A 72 -1.93 -13.39 -8.25
C SER A 72 -2.19 -12.56 -9.51
N ILE A 73 -3.19 -11.67 -9.47
CA ILE A 73 -3.48 -10.75 -10.57
C ILE A 73 -2.31 -9.78 -10.78
N LEU A 74 -1.80 -9.19 -9.71
CA LEU A 74 -0.67 -8.24 -9.80
C LEU A 74 0.60 -8.89 -10.31
N GLU A 75 0.88 -10.12 -9.88
CA GLU A 75 2.04 -10.87 -10.37
C GLU A 75 1.94 -11.15 -11.87
N SER A 76 0.73 -11.34 -12.41
CA SER A 76 0.53 -11.56 -13.84
C SER A 76 0.91 -10.35 -14.69
N TYR A 77 0.91 -9.16 -14.13
CA TYR A 77 1.31 -7.93 -14.81
C TYR A 77 2.82 -7.64 -14.74
N LYS A 78 3.60 -8.56 -14.17
CA LYS A 78 5.07 -8.43 -14.04
C LYS A 78 5.51 -7.13 -13.35
N SER A 79 4.69 -6.64 -12.43
CA SER A 79 5.07 -5.49 -11.60
C SER A 79 6.27 -5.85 -10.72
N ASN A 80 7.18 -4.90 -10.53
CA ASN A 80 8.32 -5.09 -9.64
C ASN A 80 7.88 -4.87 -8.20
N ALA A 81 7.49 -5.94 -7.54
CA ALA A 81 6.98 -5.91 -6.18
C ALA A 81 7.44 -7.11 -5.38
N GLU A 82 7.52 -6.93 -4.08
CA GLU A 82 7.72 -8.00 -3.10
C GLU A 82 6.42 -8.21 -2.33
N TYR A 83 6.16 -9.44 -1.93
CA TYR A 83 4.99 -9.81 -1.14
C TYR A 83 5.42 -10.50 0.14
N PHE A 84 4.93 -10.00 1.27
CA PHE A 84 5.23 -10.58 2.59
C PHE A 84 3.93 -10.93 3.28
N GLU A 85 3.77 -12.19 3.66
CA GLU A 85 2.58 -12.63 4.37
C GLU A 85 2.47 -11.94 5.73
N VAL A 86 1.25 -11.54 6.08
CA VAL A 86 0.91 -10.97 7.37
C VAL A 86 -0.07 -11.88 8.10
N GLY A 87 -0.01 -11.89 9.43
CA GLY A 87 -0.91 -12.67 10.26
C GLY A 87 -2.21 -11.90 10.51
N THR A 88 -3.32 -12.36 9.93
CA THR A 88 -4.63 -11.75 10.13
C THR A 88 -5.34 -12.37 11.35
N ASP A 89 -6.28 -11.61 11.91
CA ASP A 89 -7.16 -12.07 12.98
C ASP A 89 -8.44 -12.76 12.47
N THR A 90 -8.48 -13.07 11.20
CA THR A 90 -9.54 -13.81 10.51
C THR A 90 -8.97 -15.01 9.77
N SER A 91 -9.80 -15.75 9.03
CA SER A 91 -9.34 -16.83 8.14
C SER A 91 -8.77 -16.33 6.82
N ASP A 92 -8.79 -15.02 6.58
CA ASP A 92 -8.27 -14.44 5.34
C ASP A 92 -6.74 -14.51 5.29
N THR A 93 -6.20 -14.73 4.08
CA THR A 93 -4.77 -14.66 3.82
C THR A 93 -4.46 -13.34 3.14
N MET A 94 -3.58 -12.54 3.75
CA MET A 94 -3.20 -11.22 3.25
C MET A 94 -1.69 -11.08 3.16
N PHE A 95 -1.25 -10.25 2.22
CA PHE A 95 0.17 -9.96 1.98
C PHE A 95 0.40 -8.46 1.95
N PHE A 96 1.50 -8.03 2.54
CA PHE A 96 2.01 -6.68 2.29
C PHE A 96 2.62 -6.64 0.88
N CYS A 97 2.13 -5.72 0.06
CA CYS A 97 2.64 -5.47 -1.28
C CYS A 97 3.65 -4.32 -1.22
N ASN A 98 4.93 -4.63 -1.35
CA ASN A 98 6.01 -3.65 -1.37
C ASN A 98 6.43 -3.37 -2.80
N LEU A 99 6.04 -2.22 -3.34
CA LEU A 99 6.41 -1.80 -4.68
C LEU A 99 7.86 -1.31 -4.69
N LEU A 100 8.67 -1.87 -5.59
CA LEU A 100 10.10 -1.58 -5.69
C LEU A 100 10.43 -0.50 -6.72
N GLU A 101 9.45 -0.09 -7.51
CA GLU A 101 9.62 0.98 -8.48
C GLU A 101 8.96 2.27 -8.00
N THR A 102 9.71 3.36 -8.13
CA THR A 102 9.18 4.70 -7.92
C THR A 102 9.44 5.52 -9.18
N VAL A 103 8.44 6.26 -9.59
CA VAL A 103 8.52 7.11 -10.79
C VAL A 103 8.20 8.53 -10.40
N ASP A 104 9.05 9.46 -10.78
CA ASP A 104 8.77 10.88 -10.61
C ASP A 104 7.87 11.38 -11.75
N CYS A 105 6.58 11.19 -11.57
CA CYS A 105 5.55 11.58 -12.54
C CYS A 105 4.72 12.78 -12.06
N LEU A 106 5.13 13.42 -10.97
CA LEU A 106 4.41 14.56 -10.40
C LEU A 106 4.71 15.83 -11.20
N ASN A 107 3.69 16.42 -11.81
CA ASN A 107 3.80 17.77 -12.36
C ASN A 107 3.72 18.79 -11.23
N ARG A 108 4.87 19.35 -10.84
CA ARG A 108 4.97 20.27 -9.70
C ARG A 108 4.45 21.67 -10.00
N ILE A 109 4.30 22.00 -11.26
CA ILE A 109 3.80 23.32 -11.71
C ILE A 109 2.27 23.35 -11.66
N GLU A 110 1.62 22.29 -12.20
CA GLU A 110 0.16 22.19 -12.28
C GLU A 110 -0.48 21.58 -11.03
N SER A 111 0.27 20.81 -10.26
CA SER A 111 -0.21 20.25 -9.00
C SER A 111 -0.28 21.33 -7.92
N LYS A 112 -1.23 21.19 -7.01
CA LYS A 112 -1.39 22.10 -5.87
C LYS A 112 -0.89 21.46 -4.59
N PHE A 113 -0.20 22.24 -3.78
CA PHE A 113 0.37 21.80 -2.53
C PHE A 113 -0.15 22.65 -1.38
N ASP A 114 -0.52 22.00 -0.30
CA ASP A 114 -0.80 22.62 0.98
C ASP A 114 0.36 22.34 1.94
N VAL A 115 0.74 23.33 2.72
CA VAL A 115 1.77 23.18 3.74
C VAL A 115 1.11 23.24 5.10
N GLU A 116 1.20 22.16 5.86
CA GLU A 116 0.65 22.03 7.19
C GLU A 116 1.71 21.42 8.10
N TYR A 117 1.95 22.03 9.26
CA TYR A 117 2.94 21.57 10.24
C TYR A 117 4.34 21.35 9.65
N GLY A 118 4.73 22.16 8.66
CA GLY A 118 6.05 22.07 8.01
C GLY A 118 6.15 20.97 6.95
N ALA A 119 5.09 20.22 6.70
CA ALA A 119 5.04 19.21 5.64
C ALA A 119 4.20 19.71 4.46
N ALA A 120 4.68 19.46 3.25
CA ALA A 120 3.93 19.76 2.03
C ALA A 120 3.04 18.56 1.67
N ASN A 121 1.74 18.80 1.56
CA ASN A 121 0.76 17.81 1.12
C ASN A 121 0.22 18.19 -0.26
N VAL A 122 -0.03 17.21 -1.09
CA VAL A 122 -0.60 17.42 -2.42
C VAL A 122 -2.11 17.52 -2.30
N SER A 123 -2.69 18.68 -2.61
CA SER A 123 -4.14 18.89 -2.62
C SER A 123 -4.77 18.68 -3.99
N TYR A 124 -3.99 18.83 -5.04
CA TYR A 124 -4.40 18.57 -6.41
C TYR A 124 -3.23 17.92 -7.16
N LEU A 125 -3.44 16.73 -7.69
CA LEU A 125 -2.39 15.91 -8.29
C LEU A 125 -2.49 15.92 -9.81
N VAL A 126 -1.39 16.31 -10.48
CA VAL A 126 -1.22 16.16 -11.91
C VAL A 126 -0.03 15.25 -12.17
N LEU A 127 -0.26 14.15 -12.87
CA LEU A 127 0.76 13.17 -13.22
C LEU A 127 1.16 13.34 -14.69
N GLU A 128 2.45 13.13 -14.95
CA GLU A 128 3.03 13.18 -16.29
C GLU A 128 4.04 12.05 -16.48
N ASN A 129 4.40 11.79 -17.74
CA ASN A 129 5.44 10.81 -18.09
C ASN A 129 5.18 9.39 -17.58
N ILE A 130 3.92 9.00 -17.49
CA ILE A 130 3.52 7.66 -17.04
C ILE A 130 3.14 6.71 -18.19
N GLU A 131 3.19 7.19 -19.43
CA GLU A 131 2.73 6.45 -20.61
C GLU A 131 3.61 5.26 -20.96
N ASN A 132 4.87 5.30 -20.57
CA ASN A 132 5.87 4.28 -20.89
C ASN A 132 6.07 3.28 -19.74
N GLU A 133 5.29 3.37 -18.68
CA GLU A 133 5.37 2.43 -17.59
C GLU A 133 4.76 1.08 -17.97
N PRO A 134 5.37 -0.04 -17.53
CA PRO A 134 4.73 -1.33 -17.69
C PRO A 134 3.37 -1.35 -16.99
N PRO A 135 2.40 -2.04 -17.54
CA PRO A 135 1.07 -2.14 -16.97
C PRO A 135 1.06 -2.80 -15.59
#